data_a5d6769c4df0afa2a852182b42aeeecd
#
_entry.id   a5d6769c4df0afa2a852182b42aeeecd
#
_cell.length_a   1.000
_cell.length_b   1.000
_cell.length_c   1.000
_cell.angle_alpha   90.00
_cell.angle_beta   90.00
_cell.angle_gamma   90.00
#
_symmetry.space_group_name_H-M   'P 1'
#
loop_
_entity.id
_entity.type
_entity.pdbx_description
1 polymer ?
#
loop_
_entity_poly.entity_id
_entity_poly.type
_entity_poly.pdbx_seq_one_letter_code
_entity_poly.pdbx_strand_id
1 'polypeptide(L)'
;LSFIGKYGLPIAGLLVMIAWQMGVGPFFNNLFPFGISINLDPSEIGTALFLSTGLSIIGPLSASALASKVKRGIPVCLALAVQLLVVLSFQGEMTWAGFAIRAILFQTAWNFTGPFLMGMIATMDNTGRFSALIPASQLGGIAIGQAIIASLVQGNNLALINYFCAIVIFLSALIFIFISGKINRN
;
A
#
# COMPACT_ATOMS: atom_id res chain seq x y z
N LEU A 1 -33.00 -11.20 -0.40
CA LEU A 1 -31.59 -11.01 -0.78
C LEU A 1 -30.71 -11.34 0.42
N SER A 2 -29.83 -12.34 0.30
CA SER A 2 -28.92 -12.71 1.39
C SER A 2 -28.04 -11.51 1.77
N PHE A 3 -27.64 -11.40 3.05
CA PHE A 3 -26.73 -10.36 3.56
C PHE A 3 -25.47 -10.21 2.68
N ILE A 4 -24.91 -11.32 2.24
CA ILE A 4 -23.75 -11.37 1.35
C ILE A 4 -24.05 -10.75 -0.03
N GLY A 5 -25.25 -10.93 -0.58
CA GLY A 5 -25.63 -10.33 -1.85
C GLY A 5 -25.72 -8.81 -1.80
N LYS A 6 -26.09 -8.25 -0.64
CA LYS A 6 -26.27 -6.80 -0.45
C LYS A 6 -24.97 -6.07 -0.05
N TYR A 7 -24.14 -6.70 0.78
CA TYR A 7 -22.97 -6.06 1.42
C TYR A 7 -21.64 -6.70 1.02
N GLY A 8 -21.66 -7.74 0.21
CA GLY A 8 -20.45 -8.48 -0.15
C GLY A 8 -19.38 -7.64 -0.84
N LEU A 9 -19.76 -6.72 -1.74
CA LEU A 9 -18.80 -5.86 -2.44
C LEU A 9 -18.15 -4.82 -1.52
N PRO A 10 -18.89 -4.05 -0.69
CA PRO A 10 -18.25 -3.13 0.27
C PRO A 10 -17.31 -3.86 1.25
N ILE A 11 -17.72 -5.02 1.77
CA ILE A 11 -16.88 -5.82 2.67
C ILE A 11 -15.61 -6.28 1.95
N ALA A 12 -15.73 -6.76 0.71
CA ALA A 12 -14.57 -7.14 -0.09
C ALA A 12 -13.62 -5.97 -0.34
N GLY A 13 -14.15 -4.75 -0.55
CA GLY A 13 -13.35 -3.53 -0.65
C GLY A 13 -12.55 -3.24 0.62
N LEU A 14 -13.17 -3.39 1.81
CA LEU A 14 -12.46 -3.23 3.09
C LEU A 14 -11.38 -4.30 3.29
N LEU A 15 -11.66 -5.55 2.89
CA LEU A 15 -10.66 -6.63 2.94
C LEU A 15 -9.46 -6.37 2.03
N VAL A 16 -9.67 -5.81 0.83
CA VAL A 16 -8.57 -5.35 -0.04
C VAL A 16 -7.77 -4.25 0.64
N MET A 17 -8.45 -3.28 1.27
CA MET A 17 -7.79 -2.20 2.01
C MET A 17 -6.91 -2.76 3.15
N ILE A 18 -7.43 -3.68 3.95
CA ILE A 18 -6.68 -4.34 5.03
C ILE A 18 -5.47 -5.08 4.44
N ALA A 19 -5.68 -5.94 3.44
CA ALA A 19 -4.61 -6.73 2.83
C ALA A 19 -3.50 -5.83 2.24
N TRP A 20 -3.87 -4.78 1.53
CA TRP A 20 -2.92 -3.83 0.99
C TRP A 20 -2.12 -3.13 2.08
N GLN A 21 -2.77 -2.64 3.12
CA GLN A 21 -2.12 -1.97 4.24
C GLN A 21 -1.22 -2.90 5.08
N MET A 22 -1.55 -4.20 5.14
CA MET A 22 -0.67 -5.22 5.75
C MET A 22 0.69 -5.35 5.03
N GLY A 23 0.77 -4.99 3.75
CA GLY A 23 2.03 -5.00 3.01
C GLY A 23 2.74 -3.66 3.05
N VAL A 24 2.03 -2.56 2.72
CA VAL A 24 2.67 -1.26 2.52
C VAL A 24 3.07 -0.57 3.82
N GLY A 25 2.24 -0.65 4.86
CA GLY A 25 2.51 -0.01 6.15
C GLY A 25 3.75 -0.55 6.84
N PRO A 26 3.84 -1.87 7.07
CA PRO A 26 5.03 -2.47 7.65
C PRO A 26 6.30 -2.25 6.82
N PHE A 27 6.23 -2.29 5.50
CA PHE A 27 7.40 -1.98 4.67
C PHE A 27 7.92 -0.57 4.97
N PHE A 28 7.05 0.43 4.96
CA PHE A 28 7.43 1.82 5.24
C PHE A 28 8.01 1.99 6.66
N ASN A 29 7.40 1.36 7.67
CA ASN A 29 7.85 1.41 9.04
C ASN A 29 9.25 0.78 9.24
N ASN A 30 9.65 -0.13 8.35
CA ASN A 30 10.96 -0.79 8.40
C ASN A 30 12.02 -0.15 7.49
N LEU A 31 11.70 0.96 6.79
CA LEU A 31 12.69 1.66 5.96
C LEU A 31 13.85 2.20 6.79
N PHE A 32 13.60 2.72 8.00
CA PHE A 32 14.67 3.23 8.85
C PHE A 32 15.65 2.13 9.29
N PRO A 33 15.21 1.01 9.89
CA PRO A 33 16.07 -0.15 10.14
C PRO A 33 16.80 -0.66 8.89
N PHE A 34 16.15 -0.64 7.74
CA PHE A 34 16.78 -1.03 6.48
C PHE A 34 17.93 -0.08 6.10
N GLY A 35 17.72 1.24 6.20
CA GLY A 35 18.78 2.23 5.95
C GLY A 35 20.00 2.01 6.85
N ILE A 36 19.78 1.72 8.14
CA ILE A 36 20.86 1.37 9.08
C ILE A 36 21.60 0.11 8.63
N SER A 37 20.88 -0.91 8.13
CA SER A 37 21.50 -2.20 7.71
C SER A 37 22.41 -2.08 6.51
N ILE A 38 22.26 -1.04 5.69
CA ILE A 38 23.12 -0.72 4.53
C ILE A 38 24.14 0.39 4.83
N ASN A 39 24.38 0.66 6.13
CA ASN A 39 25.37 1.61 6.65
C ASN A 39 25.10 3.07 6.24
N LEU A 40 23.85 3.49 6.06
CA LEU A 40 23.51 4.91 5.95
C LEU A 40 23.47 5.57 7.32
N ASP A 41 23.91 6.83 7.39
CA ASP A 41 23.80 7.60 8.61
C ASP A 41 22.34 7.90 8.96
N PRO A 42 21.96 7.92 10.26
CA PRO A 42 20.60 8.26 10.70
C PRO A 42 20.07 9.58 10.13
N SER A 43 20.94 10.59 9.94
CA SER A 43 20.58 11.87 9.34
C SER A 43 20.26 11.75 7.84
N GLU A 44 21.00 10.91 7.12
CA GLU A 44 20.75 10.60 5.72
C GLU A 44 19.42 9.89 5.52
N ILE A 45 19.15 8.88 6.37
CA ILE A 45 17.88 8.15 6.35
C ILE A 45 16.73 9.11 6.67
N GLY A 46 16.86 9.91 7.73
CA GLY A 46 15.86 10.92 8.11
C GLY A 46 15.55 11.89 6.96
N THR A 47 16.59 12.38 6.28
CA THR A 47 16.46 13.27 5.11
C THR A 47 15.74 12.58 3.96
N ALA A 48 16.08 11.33 3.64
CA ALA A 48 15.41 10.58 2.58
C ALA A 48 13.93 10.34 2.89
N LEU A 49 13.58 9.97 4.13
CA LEU A 49 12.19 9.78 4.57
C LEU A 49 11.41 11.10 4.60
N PHE A 50 12.03 12.20 5.02
CA PHE A 50 11.42 13.53 4.95
C PHE A 50 11.10 13.91 3.49
N LEU A 51 12.06 13.75 2.59
CA LEU A 51 11.85 14.01 1.16
C LEU A 51 10.77 13.10 0.58
N SER A 52 10.76 11.82 0.94
CA SER A 52 9.74 10.88 0.46
C SER A 52 8.33 11.31 0.90
N THR A 53 8.19 11.74 2.15
CA THR A 53 6.91 12.22 2.69
C THR A 53 6.46 13.51 2.00
N GLY A 54 7.36 14.48 1.85
CA GLY A 54 7.05 15.75 1.20
C GLY A 54 6.68 15.60 -0.28
N LEU A 55 7.47 14.84 -1.03
CA LEU A 55 7.24 14.63 -2.46
C LEU A 55 6.06 13.70 -2.74
N SER A 56 5.68 12.84 -1.81
CA SER A 56 4.55 11.91 -1.97
C SER A 56 3.20 12.60 -2.15
N ILE A 57 3.09 13.90 -1.86
CA ILE A 57 1.89 14.72 -2.14
C ILE A 57 1.51 14.72 -3.62
N ILE A 58 2.48 14.47 -4.51
CA ILE A 58 2.23 14.29 -5.94
C ILE A 58 1.29 13.09 -6.19
N GLY A 59 1.33 12.08 -5.34
CA GLY A 59 0.48 10.89 -5.44
C GLY A 59 -1.02 11.22 -5.43
N PRO A 60 -1.59 11.74 -4.33
CA PRO A 60 -3.01 12.05 -4.27
C PRO A 60 -3.43 13.16 -5.23
N LEU A 61 -2.55 14.13 -5.56
CA LEU A 61 -2.83 15.14 -6.58
C LEU A 61 -2.99 14.51 -7.96
N SER A 62 -2.08 13.60 -8.34
CA SER A 62 -2.17 12.84 -9.60
C SER A 62 -3.40 11.94 -9.62
N ALA A 63 -3.70 11.26 -8.50
CA ALA A 63 -4.88 10.43 -8.37
C ALA A 63 -6.17 11.23 -8.60
N SER A 64 -6.27 12.41 -7.99
CA SER A 64 -7.41 13.32 -8.17
C SER A 64 -7.56 13.77 -9.64
N ALA A 65 -6.46 14.15 -10.29
CA ALA A 65 -6.47 14.58 -11.69
C ALA A 65 -6.84 13.46 -12.67
N LEU A 66 -6.53 12.19 -12.34
CA LEU A 66 -6.83 11.04 -13.19
C LEU A 66 -8.19 10.40 -12.89
N ALA A 67 -8.76 10.60 -11.71
CA ALA A 67 -9.95 9.89 -11.25
C ALA A 67 -11.16 10.00 -12.18
N SER A 68 -11.31 11.13 -12.88
CA SER A 68 -12.39 11.37 -13.86
C SER A 68 -12.04 10.98 -15.29
N LYS A 69 -10.75 10.73 -15.59
CA LYS A 69 -10.26 10.56 -16.97
C LYS A 69 -10.00 9.10 -17.34
N VAL A 70 -9.74 8.24 -16.35
CA VAL A 70 -9.36 6.85 -16.60
C VAL A 70 -10.15 5.87 -15.74
N LYS A 71 -10.34 4.66 -16.25
CA LYS A 71 -10.94 3.57 -15.46
C LYS A 71 -10.03 3.25 -14.28
N ARG A 72 -10.58 3.24 -13.06
CA ARG A 72 -9.86 3.07 -11.78
C ARG A 72 -8.92 1.86 -11.73
N GLY A 73 -9.23 0.79 -12.45
CA GLY A 73 -8.43 -0.45 -12.43
C GLY A 73 -7.00 -0.26 -12.91
N ILE A 74 -6.80 0.44 -14.04
CA ILE A 74 -5.47 0.60 -14.66
C ILE A 74 -4.50 1.36 -13.75
N PRO A 75 -4.82 2.59 -13.28
CA PRO A 75 -3.88 3.34 -12.45
C PRO A 75 -3.56 2.66 -11.12
N VAL A 76 -4.53 1.98 -10.51
CA VAL A 76 -4.28 1.22 -9.27
C VAL A 76 -3.37 0.04 -9.52
N CYS A 77 -3.58 -0.74 -10.59
CA CYS A 77 -2.69 -1.87 -10.92
C CYS A 77 -1.26 -1.39 -11.20
N LEU A 78 -1.09 -0.28 -11.91
CA LEU A 78 0.24 0.30 -12.16
C LEU A 78 0.91 0.75 -10.86
N ALA A 79 0.18 1.42 -9.96
CA ALA A 79 0.73 1.85 -8.69
C ALA A 79 1.10 0.67 -7.77
N LEU A 80 0.28 -0.39 -7.74
CA LEU A 80 0.58 -1.63 -7.01
C LEU A 80 1.81 -2.35 -7.60
N ALA A 81 1.95 -2.35 -8.93
CA ALA A 81 3.13 -2.89 -9.60
C ALA A 81 4.40 -2.10 -9.23
N VAL A 82 4.33 -0.76 -9.21
CA VAL A 82 5.44 0.09 -8.75
C VAL A 82 5.80 -0.22 -7.31
N GLN A 83 4.82 -0.31 -6.40
CA GLN A 83 5.06 -0.66 -5.00
C GLN A 83 5.76 -2.03 -4.88
N LEU A 84 5.26 -3.04 -5.60
CA LEU A 84 5.84 -4.39 -5.60
C LEU A 84 7.28 -4.38 -6.10
N LEU A 85 7.56 -3.73 -7.22
CA LEU A 85 8.90 -3.62 -7.78
C LEU A 85 9.86 -2.90 -6.85
N VAL A 86 9.40 -1.82 -6.21
CA VAL A 86 10.21 -1.08 -5.24
C VAL A 86 10.52 -1.96 -4.04
N VAL A 87 9.53 -2.62 -3.43
CA VAL A 87 9.75 -3.53 -2.28
C VAL A 87 10.77 -4.61 -2.63
N LEU A 88 10.64 -5.25 -3.79
CA LEU A 88 11.58 -6.29 -4.25
C LEU A 88 12.96 -5.73 -4.56
N SER A 89 13.09 -4.45 -4.92
CA SER A 89 14.38 -3.80 -5.19
C SER A 89 15.15 -3.39 -3.94
N PHE A 90 14.53 -3.45 -2.74
CA PHE A 90 15.17 -3.15 -1.47
C PHE A 90 15.98 -4.37 -0.97
N GLN A 91 17.04 -4.68 -1.70
CA GLN A 91 17.94 -5.80 -1.39
C GLN A 91 19.40 -5.39 -1.67
N GLY A 92 20.31 -5.91 -0.84
CA GLY A 92 21.73 -5.66 -1.01
C GLY A 92 22.17 -4.22 -0.69
N GLU A 93 23.39 -3.91 -1.10
CA GLU A 93 23.98 -2.58 -0.93
C GLU A 93 23.31 -1.56 -1.87
N MET A 94 23.10 -0.37 -1.38
CA MET A 94 22.61 0.74 -2.19
C MET A 94 23.15 2.08 -1.67
N THR A 95 23.28 3.03 -2.58
CA THR A 95 23.65 4.40 -2.23
C THR A 95 22.49 5.13 -1.56
N TRP A 96 22.79 6.21 -0.85
CA TRP A 96 21.77 7.10 -0.28
C TRP A 96 20.75 7.56 -1.34
N ALA A 97 21.21 7.96 -2.51
CA ALA A 97 20.31 8.37 -3.61
C ALA A 97 19.40 7.23 -4.06
N GLY A 98 19.94 6.01 -4.14
CA GLY A 98 19.17 4.81 -4.47
C GLY A 98 18.09 4.51 -3.42
N PHE A 99 18.40 4.66 -2.14
CA PHE A 99 17.46 4.53 -1.03
C PHE A 99 16.36 5.62 -1.10
N ALA A 100 16.76 6.88 -1.23
CA ALA A 100 15.84 8.02 -1.28
C ALA A 100 14.87 7.92 -2.46
N ILE A 101 15.35 7.62 -3.67
CA ILE A 101 14.50 7.46 -4.87
C ILE A 101 13.47 6.36 -4.66
N ARG A 102 13.88 5.20 -4.13
CA ARG A 102 12.96 4.08 -3.87
C ARG A 102 11.92 4.44 -2.82
N ALA A 103 12.32 5.10 -1.72
CA ALA A 103 11.39 5.57 -0.70
C ALA A 103 10.36 6.57 -1.25
N ILE A 104 10.80 7.53 -2.09
CA ILE A 104 9.93 8.51 -2.75
C ILE A 104 8.94 7.80 -3.69
N LEU A 105 9.42 6.90 -4.54
CA LEU A 105 8.56 6.16 -5.47
C LEU A 105 7.52 5.32 -4.74
N PHE A 106 7.95 4.60 -3.70
CA PHE A 106 7.05 3.78 -2.89
C PHE A 106 5.94 4.61 -2.24
N GLN A 107 6.32 5.68 -1.55
CA GLN A 107 5.36 6.50 -0.80
C GLN A 107 4.43 7.29 -1.74
N THR A 108 4.94 7.74 -2.88
CA THR A 108 4.12 8.38 -3.92
C THR A 108 3.09 7.40 -4.46
N ALA A 109 3.49 6.17 -4.79
CA ALA A 109 2.58 5.12 -5.25
C ALA A 109 1.57 4.70 -4.16
N TRP A 110 2.00 4.66 -2.89
CA TRP A 110 1.09 4.40 -1.76
C TRP A 110 0.01 5.47 -1.65
N ASN A 111 0.43 6.74 -1.61
CA ASN A 111 -0.49 7.88 -1.50
C ASN A 111 -1.35 8.07 -2.75
N PHE A 112 -0.90 7.62 -3.92
CA PHE A 112 -1.69 7.56 -5.15
C PHE A 112 -2.79 6.49 -5.09
N THR A 113 -2.49 5.30 -4.56
CA THR A 113 -3.42 4.16 -4.50
C THR A 113 -4.58 4.40 -3.53
N GLY A 114 -4.31 5.01 -2.38
CA GLY A 114 -5.28 5.23 -1.31
C GLY A 114 -6.60 5.85 -1.76
N PRO A 115 -6.60 7.02 -2.40
CA PRO A 115 -7.82 7.68 -2.88
C PRO A 115 -8.68 6.81 -3.82
N PHE A 116 -8.06 6.02 -4.69
CA PHE A 116 -8.80 5.12 -5.58
C PHE A 116 -9.50 3.99 -4.83
N LEU A 117 -8.82 3.37 -3.85
CA LEU A 117 -9.43 2.31 -3.03
C LEU A 117 -10.55 2.86 -2.15
N MET A 118 -10.33 4.02 -1.52
CA MET A 118 -11.36 4.70 -0.73
C MET A 118 -12.57 5.05 -1.60
N GLY A 119 -12.36 5.63 -2.77
CA GLY A 119 -13.40 5.96 -3.72
C GLY A 119 -14.13 4.73 -4.25
N MET A 120 -13.45 3.60 -4.41
CA MET A 120 -14.09 2.33 -4.77
C MET A 120 -15.05 1.87 -3.66
N ILE A 121 -14.62 1.86 -2.40
CA ILE A 121 -15.47 1.48 -1.27
C ILE A 121 -16.68 2.42 -1.17
N ALA A 122 -16.45 3.72 -1.27
CA ALA A 122 -17.51 4.72 -1.19
C ALA A 122 -18.57 4.55 -2.30
N THR A 123 -18.18 4.16 -3.52
CA THR A 123 -19.14 3.93 -4.62
C THR A 123 -19.97 2.65 -4.43
N MET A 124 -19.49 1.69 -3.66
CA MET A 124 -20.22 0.46 -3.34
C MET A 124 -21.07 0.57 -2.08
N ASP A 125 -20.88 1.62 -1.29
CA ASP A 125 -21.51 1.80 0.03
C ASP A 125 -22.67 2.78 -0.04
N ASN A 126 -23.87 2.25 -0.24
CA ASN A 126 -25.10 3.05 -0.24
C ASN A 126 -25.52 3.54 1.15
N THR A 127 -24.85 3.12 2.21
CA THR A 127 -25.25 3.39 3.61
C THR A 127 -24.29 4.31 4.35
N GLY A 128 -23.09 4.53 3.83
CA GLY A 128 -21.99 5.24 4.48
C GLY A 128 -21.30 4.46 5.62
N ARG A 129 -21.85 3.30 6.02
CA ARG A 129 -21.32 2.51 7.14
C ARG A 129 -19.96 1.88 6.84
N PHE A 130 -19.76 1.38 5.64
CA PHE A 130 -18.50 0.77 5.23
C PHE A 130 -17.43 1.83 4.96
N SER A 131 -17.82 2.97 4.43
CA SER A 131 -16.92 4.12 4.24
C SER A 131 -16.39 4.64 5.58
N ALA A 132 -17.20 4.63 6.63
CA ALA A 132 -16.78 4.99 7.99
C ALA A 132 -15.74 4.02 8.58
N LEU A 133 -15.67 2.77 8.08
CA LEU A 133 -14.70 1.76 8.52
C LEU A 133 -13.35 1.84 7.78
N ILE A 134 -13.21 2.69 6.76
CA ILE A 134 -11.96 2.82 5.99
C ILE A 134 -10.76 3.12 6.90
N PRO A 135 -10.79 4.12 7.81
CA PRO A 135 -9.64 4.40 8.67
C PRO A 135 -9.29 3.22 9.59
N ALA A 136 -10.29 2.54 10.13
CA ALA A 136 -10.07 1.35 10.96
C ALA A 136 -9.44 0.20 10.15
N SER A 137 -9.86 0.02 8.90
CA SER A 137 -9.29 -0.98 7.99
C SER A 137 -7.84 -0.67 7.63
N GLN A 138 -7.49 0.60 7.42
CA GLN A 138 -6.12 1.03 7.15
C GLN A 138 -5.21 0.76 8.34
N LEU A 139 -5.57 1.27 9.50
CA LEU A 139 -4.77 1.09 10.74
C LEU A 139 -4.72 -0.38 11.17
N GLY A 140 -5.84 -1.09 11.06
CA GLY A 140 -5.92 -2.51 11.35
C GLY A 140 -5.01 -3.34 10.44
N GLY A 141 -4.99 -3.04 9.14
CA GLY A 141 -4.08 -3.69 8.20
C GLY A 141 -2.61 -3.49 8.57
N ILE A 142 -2.19 -2.23 8.84
CA ILE A 142 -0.82 -1.92 9.28
C ILE A 142 -0.48 -2.69 10.57
N ALA A 143 -1.37 -2.65 11.57
CA ALA A 143 -1.14 -3.30 12.86
C ALA A 143 -1.00 -4.82 12.73
N ILE A 144 -1.89 -5.47 11.96
CA ILE A 144 -1.84 -6.91 11.69
C ILE A 144 -0.54 -7.27 10.96
N GLY A 145 -0.21 -6.54 9.90
CA GLY A 145 1.02 -6.78 9.15
C GLY A 145 2.27 -6.63 10.02
N GLN A 146 2.32 -5.59 10.86
CA GLN A 146 3.44 -5.37 11.77
C GLN A 146 3.54 -6.47 12.84
N ALA A 147 2.42 -6.95 13.38
CA ALA A 147 2.40 -8.05 14.34
C ALA A 147 2.90 -9.37 13.72
N ILE A 148 2.51 -9.65 12.47
CA ILE A 148 3.00 -10.83 11.74
C ILE A 148 4.51 -10.73 11.53
N ILE A 149 5.02 -9.58 11.06
CA ILE A 149 6.46 -9.37 10.88
C ILE A 149 7.20 -9.55 12.21
N ALA A 150 6.71 -8.96 13.30
CA ALA A 150 7.32 -9.10 14.61
C ALA A 150 7.39 -10.56 15.09
N SER A 151 6.43 -11.40 14.70
CA SER A 151 6.43 -12.83 15.04
C SER A 151 7.33 -13.68 14.12
N LEU A 152 7.50 -13.27 12.87
CA LEU A 152 8.28 -14.03 11.87
C LEU A 152 9.77 -13.66 11.88
N VAL A 153 10.08 -12.42 12.18
CA VAL A 153 11.45 -11.90 12.13
C VAL A 153 12.11 -12.07 13.50
N GLN A 154 12.66 -13.26 13.74
CA GLN A 154 13.61 -13.46 14.82
C GLN A 154 15.00 -13.02 14.34
N GLY A 155 15.49 -11.88 14.83
CA GLY A 155 16.74 -11.27 14.38
C GLY A 155 16.56 -10.27 13.23
N ASN A 156 17.67 -9.72 12.73
CA ASN A 156 17.67 -8.64 11.71
C ASN A 156 17.46 -9.14 10.27
N ASN A 157 16.58 -10.11 10.04
CA ASN A 157 16.37 -10.60 8.67
C ASN A 157 15.36 -9.72 7.90
N LEU A 158 15.83 -8.55 7.45
CA LEU A 158 15.02 -7.59 6.70
C LEU A 158 14.54 -8.13 5.35
N ALA A 159 15.22 -9.12 4.76
CA ALA A 159 14.79 -9.75 3.52
C ALA A 159 13.43 -10.46 3.68
N LEU A 160 13.19 -11.11 4.82
CA LEU A 160 11.89 -11.74 5.11
C LEU A 160 10.76 -10.70 5.18
N ILE A 161 11.03 -9.50 5.70
CA ILE A 161 10.05 -8.39 5.72
C ILE A 161 9.67 -8.02 4.30
N ASN A 162 10.67 -7.83 3.43
CA ASN A 162 10.43 -7.46 2.04
C ASN A 162 9.64 -8.53 1.29
N TYR A 163 9.97 -9.81 1.45
CA TYR A 163 9.21 -10.90 0.83
C TYR A 163 7.77 -10.97 1.34
N PHE A 164 7.57 -10.87 2.66
CA PHE A 164 6.22 -10.83 3.22
C PHE A 164 5.41 -9.66 2.63
N CYS A 165 5.96 -8.44 2.65
CA CYS A 165 5.30 -7.26 2.12
C CYS A 165 4.99 -7.41 0.62
N ALA A 166 5.94 -7.92 -0.16
CA ALA A 166 5.75 -8.17 -1.59
C ALA A 166 4.62 -9.18 -1.87
N ILE A 167 4.58 -10.30 -1.14
CA ILE A 167 3.54 -11.32 -1.28
C ILE A 167 2.17 -10.72 -0.95
N VAL A 168 2.06 -9.96 0.13
CA VAL A 168 0.79 -9.38 0.58
C VAL A 168 0.31 -8.29 -0.39
N ILE A 169 1.22 -7.43 -0.90
CA ILE A 169 0.89 -6.45 -1.93
C ILE A 169 0.42 -7.15 -3.22
N PHE A 170 1.10 -8.21 -3.63
CA PHE A 170 0.71 -8.99 -4.81
C PHE A 170 -0.67 -9.62 -4.64
N LEU A 171 -0.94 -10.26 -3.49
CA LEU A 171 -2.25 -10.85 -3.21
C LEU A 171 -3.35 -9.77 -3.18
N SER A 172 -3.08 -8.60 -2.60
CA SER A 172 -4.04 -7.48 -2.61
C SER A 172 -4.35 -7.00 -4.02
N ALA A 173 -3.35 -6.98 -4.91
CA ALA A 173 -3.53 -6.64 -6.32
C ALA A 173 -4.43 -7.66 -7.04
N LEU A 174 -4.24 -8.96 -6.81
CA LEU A 174 -5.09 -10.01 -7.40
C LEU A 174 -6.55 -9.87 -6.94
N ILE A 175 -6.77 -9.66 -5.63
CA ILE A 175 -8.11 -9.47 -5.08
C ILE A 175 -8.74 -8.19 -5.65
N PHE A 176 -7.97 -7.11 -5.76
CA PHE A 176 -8.43 -5.85 -6.35
C PHE A 176 -8.88 -6.05 -7.82
N ILE A 177 -8.08 -6.72 -8.65
CA ILE A 177 -8.40 -7.00 -10.06
C ILE A 177 -9.71 -7.78 -10.16
N PHE A 178 -9.87 -8.82 -9.32
CA PHE A 178 -11.09 -9.63 -9.30
C PHE A 178 -12.34 -8.81 -8.95
N ILE A 179 -12.25 -7.93 -7.95
CA ILE A 179 -13.37 -7.09 -7.50
C ILE A 179 -13.67 -6.01 -8.54
N SER A 180 -12.65 -5.33 -9.07
CA SER A 180 -12.85 -4.28 -10.07
C SER A 180 -13.47 -4.81 -11.36
N GLY A 181 -13.16 -6.06 -11.73
CA GLY A 181 -13.80 -6.75 -12.84
C GLY A 181 -15.30 -7.02 -12.63
N LYS A 182 -15.73 -7.28 -11.40
CA LYS A 182 -17.16 -7.45 -11.05
C LYS A 182 -17.91 -6.10 -11.05
N ILE A 183 -17.29 -5.03 -10.58
CA ILE A 183 -17.90 -3.69 -10.54
C ILE A 183 -18.16 -3.16 -11.96
N ASN A 184 -17.26 -3.43 -12.91
CA ASN A 184 -17.40 -2.97 -14.29
C ASN A 184 -18.44 -3.76 -15.10
N ARG A 185 -18.99 -4.86 -14.58
CA ARG A 185 -20.01 -5.70 -15.25
C ARG A 185 -21.44 -5.42 -14.78
N ASN A 186 -21.60 -4.70 -13.68
CA ASN A 186 -22.87 -4.25 -13.13
C ASN A 186 -23.10 -2.77 -13.43
#